data_c596705944eb9ce675722bdad0f330f2
#
_entry.id   c596705944eb9ce675722bdad0f330f2
#
_cell.length_a   1.000
_cell.length_b   1.000
_cell.length_c   1.000
_cell.angle_alpha   90.00
_cell.angle_beta   90.00
_cell.angle_gamma   90.00
#
_symmetry.space_group_name_H-M   'P 1'
#
loop_
_entity.id
_entity.type
_entity.pdbx_description
1 polymer ?
#
loop_
_entity_poly.entity_id
_entity_poly.type
_entity_poly.pdbx_seq_one_letter_code
_entity_poly.pdbx_strand_id
1 'polypeptide(L)'
;THMFEQLRRHHHLKQFEIMPGVYLCSVDGSQHHSSKQVSCKHCLTRNHKKGGTSYSHGVLQGAIMHPSQRQVLPMAPEIIRNEDGTKKQDCELNATKRFLSKLRQRHPKLGLMICGDGLFSHQPMIEETLKQGMHYLYVAKPDDHTYMMDWIAAYEELPHYEYKDEKGRTHSYRWQNTLPLNGKENTVEVNWLEYRLTNQQGKTTFKNSWVTDVDVTSDNVTTLVDAGRCRWKIENECFNTLKNQGYHLTHNYGHGATYLSDNMYVLTLLAFYFHQIFE
;
A
#
# COMPACT_ATOMS: atom_id res chain seq x y z
N THR A 1 -12.64 -8.42 -11.74
CA THR A 1 -11.62 -8.82 -12.75
C THR A 1 -12.10 -8.56 -14.17
N HIS A 2 -13.33 -8.94 -14.56
CA HIS A 2 -13.85 -8.70 -15.92
C HIS A 2 -13.89 -7.21 -16.27
N MET A 3 -14.44 -6.35 -15.41
CA MET A 3 -14.51 -4.90 -15.61
C MET A 3 -13.11 -4.28 -15.73
N PHE A 4 -12.17 -4.69 -14.88
CA PHE A 4 -10.78 -4.22 -14.95
C PHE A 4 -10.14 -4.58 -16.31
N GLU A 5 -10.39 -5.79 -16.84
CA GLU A 5 -9.92 -6.19 -18.16
C GLU A 5 -10.57 -5.36 -19.30
N GLN A 6 -11.83 -4.95 -19.16
CA GLN A 6 -12.46 -4.03 -20.13
C GLN A 6 -11.77 -2.67 -20.09
N LEU A 7 -11.53 -2.08 -18.91
CA LEU A 7 -10.80 -0.82 -18.79
C LEU A 7 -9.42 -0.91 -19.44
N ARG A 8 -8.71 -2.03 -19.25
CA ARG A 8 -7.41 -2.28 -19.86
C ARG A 8 -7.50 -2.38 -21.40
N ARG A 9 -8.43 -3.17 -21.92
CA ARG A 9 -8.63 -3.36 -23.39
C ARG A 9 -9.00 -2.07 -24.11
N HIS A 10 -9.78 -1.22 -23.45
CA HIS A 10 -10.20 0.07 -24.01
C HIS A 10 -9.24 1.23 -23.67
N HIS A 11 -8.03 0.91 -23.18
CA HIS A 11 -6.97 1.88 -22.84
C HIS A 11 -7.32 2.89 -21.76
N HIS A 12 -8.42 2.72 -21.01
CA HIS A 12 -8.79 3.60 -19.90
C HIS A 12 -7.81 3.52 -18.71
N LEU A 13 -7.05 2.42 -18.59
CA LEU A 13 -6.01 2.33 -17.55
C LEU A 13 -4.80 3.23 -17.84
N LYS A 14 -4.58 3.66 -19.09
CA LYS A 14 -3.37 4.43 -19.44
C LYS A 14 -3.21 5.70 -18.61
N GLN A 15 -4.30 6.35 -18.21
CA GLN A 15 -4.29 7.52 -17.33
C GLN A 15 -3.79 7.25 -15.90
N PHE A 16 -3.65 5.98 -15.51
CA PHE A 16 -3.11 5.55 -14.22
C PHE A 16 -1.65 5.07 -14.30
N GLU A 17 -1.00 5.17 -15.45
CA GLU A 17 0.42 4.86 -15.57
C GLU A 17 1.27 5.89 -14.84
N ILE A 18 2.11 5.44 -13.91
CA ILE A 18 3.10 6.29 -13.21
C ILE A 18 4.45 6.34 -13.94
N MET A 19 4.76 5.28 -14.66
CA MET A 19 5.91 5.13 -15.57
C MET A 19 5.44 4.29 -16.75
N PRO A 20 6.14 4.28 -17.89
CA PRO A 20 5.72 3.54 -19.08
C PRO A 20 5.37 2.08 -18.78
N GLY A 21 4.09 1.73 -18.92
CA GLY A 21 3.58 0.38 -18.69
C GLY A 21 3.47 -0.04 -17.21
N VAL A 22 3.73 0.85 -16.25
CA VAL A 22 3.71 0.54 -14.80
C VAL A 22 2.59 1.30 -14.10
N TYR A 23 1.79 0.57 -13.33
CA TYR A 23 0.67 1.07 -12.53
C TYR A 23 0.96 0.96 -11.03
N LEU A 24 0.66 2.02 -10.28
CA LEU A 24 0.79 2.00 -8.82
C LEU A 24 -0.38 1.24 -8.20
N CYS A 25 -0.08 0.21 -7.43
CA CYS A 25 -1.05 -0.54 -6.62
C CYS A 25 -0.71 -0.35 -5.14
N SER A 26 -1.44 0.51 -4.44
CA SER A 26 -1.32 0.59 -2.99
C SER A 26 -2.05 -0.55 -2.32
N VAL A 27 -1.45 -1.08 -1.25
CA VAL A 27 -2.00 -2.15 -0.43
C VAL A 27 -2.08 -1.70 1.02
N ASP A 28 -3.18 -2.06 1.68
CA ASP A 28 -3.39 -1.75 3.10
C ASP A 28 -4.45 -2.67 3.71
N GLY A 29 -4.31 -2.94 5.01
CA GLY A 29 -5.25 -3.74 5.78
C GLY A 29 -6.41 -2.91 6.33
N SER A 30 -7.61 -3.48 6.38
CA SER A 30 -8.75 -2.85 7.04
C SER A 30 -9.66 -3.87 7.72
N GLN A 31 -10.37 -3.41 8.75
CA GLN A 31 -11.46 -4.17 9.37
C GLN A 31 -12.79 -3.63 8.85
N HIS A 32 -13.65 -4.55 8.40
CA HIS A 32 -15.00 -4.22 7.95
C HIS A 32 -16.10 -4.69 8.91
N HIS A 33 -15.72 -5.49 9.93
CA HIS A 33 -16.58 -5.85 11.06
C HIS A 33 -15.76 -5.87 12.34
N SER A 34 -16.33 -5.38 13.43
CA SER A 34 -15.76 -5.52 14.77
C SER A 34 -16.87 -5.56 15.81
N SER A 35 -16.80 -6.51 16.74
CA SER A 35 -17.77 -6.68 17.83
C SER A 35 -17.10 -7.19 19.09
N LYS A 36 -17.67 -6.87 20.26
CA LYS A 36 -17.29 -7.48 21.55
C LYS A 36 -18.21 -8.64 21.94
N GLN A 37 -19.32 -8.82 21.25
CA GLN A 37 -20.37 -9.79 21.57
C GLN A 37 -20.59 -10.82 20.45
N VAL A 38 -20.62 -10.37 19.21
CA VAL A 38 -20.90 -11.21 18.06
C VAL A 38 -19.60 -11.77 17.49
N SER A 39 -19.50 -13.08 17.37
CA SER A 39 -18.34 -13.78 16.83
C SER A 39 -18.71 -14.98 15.99
N CYS A 40 -17.81 -15.38 15.11
CA CYS A 40 -17.87 -16.66 14.39
C CYS A 40 -16.48 -17.32 14.38
N LYS A 41 -16.41 -18.58 13.92
CA LYS A 41 -15.14 -19.33 13.87
C LYS A 41 -14.04 -18.68 13.01
N HIS A 42 -14.42 -17.83 12.06
CA HIS A 42 -13.51 -17.14 11.13
C HIS A 42 -13.04 -15.77 11.63
N CYS A 43 -13.61 -15.26 12.75
CA CYS A 43 -13.21 -13.98 13.31
C CYS A 43 -11.75 -13.99 13.80
N LEU A 44 -11.03 -12.91 13.46
CA LEU A 44 -9.81 -12.56 14.18
C LEU A 44 -10.15 -12.16 15.62
N THR A 45 -9.37 -12.60 16.56
CA THR A 45 -9.60 -12.39 17.99
C THR A 45 -8.50 -11.52 18.58
N ARG A 46 -8.89 -10.48 19.34
CA ARG A 46 -7.96 -9.61 20.04
C ARG A 46 -8.32 -9.51 21.52
N ASN A 47 -7.42 -9.98 22.37
CA ASN A 47 -7.52 -9.80 23.83
C ASN A 47 -6.94 -8.43 24.21
N HIS A 48 -7.70 -7.66 24.99
CA HIS A 48 -7.29 -6.33 25.41
C HIS A 48 -6.58 -6.36 26.77
N LYS A 49 -5.52 -5.57 26.92
CA LYS A 49 -4.73 -5.49 28.18
C LYS A 49 -5.57 -5.09 29.40
N LYS A 50 -6.64 -4.33 29.20
CA LYS A 50 -7.59 -3.88 30.26
C LYS A 50 -8.76 -4.88 30.50
N GLY A 51 -8.66 -6.08 29.92
CA GLY A 51 -9.71 -7.11 29.97
C GLY A 51 -10.71 -7.01 28.80
N GLY A 52 -11.35 -8.17 28.51
CA GLY A 52 -12.29 -8.31 27.41
C GLY A 52 -11.63 -8.71 26.09
N THR A 53 -12.46 -9.20 25.18
CA THR A 53 -12.08 -9.69 23.86
C THR A 53 -12.89 -8.97 22.79
N SER A 54 -12.27 -8.66 21.66
CA SER A 54 -12.96 -8.21 20.45
C SER A 54 -12.74 -9.18 19.31
N TYR A 55 -13.76 -9.30 18.48
CA TYR A 55 -13.82 -10.17 17.32
C TYR A 55 -13.95 -9.30 16.06
N SER A 56 -13.19 -9.61 15.02
CA SER A 56 -13.21 -8.79 13.81
C SER A 56 -13.05 -9.63 12.54
N HIS A 57 -13.58 -9.13 11.43
CA HIS A 57 -13.23 -9.56 10.09
C HIS A 57 -12.30 -8.55 9.45
N GLY A 58 -11.18 -9.02 8.95
CA GLY A 58 -10.15 -8.22 8.30
C GLY A 58 -10.05 -8.54 6.81
N VAL A 59 -9.53 -7.57 6.10
CA VAL A 59 -9.26 -7.68 4.66
C VAL A 59 -7.97 -6.94 4.33
N LEU A 60 -7.18 -7.49 3.42
CA LEU A 60 -6.18 -6.76 2.68
C LEU A 60 -6.80 -6.28 1.37
N GLN A 61 -6.77 -4.99 1.12
CA GLN A 61 -7.24 -4.36 -0.10
C GLN A 61 -6.07 -3.79 -0.88
N GLY A 62 -6.01 -4.08 -2.17
CA GLY A 62 -5.19 -3.35 -3.13
C GLY A 62 -6.04 -2.45 -4.00
N ALA A 63 -5.52 -1.30 -4.40
CA ALA A 63 -6.17 -0.42 -5.36
C ALA A 63 -5.15 0.22 -6.31
N ILE A 64 -5.48 0.25 -7.60
CA ILE A 64 -4.72 1.02 -8.58
C ILE A 64 -5.08 2.49 -8.40
N MET A 65 -4.06 3.32 -8.37
CA MET A 65 -4.21 4.77 -8.19
C MET A 65 -3.12 5.55 -8.90
N HIS A 66 -3.36 6.85 -9.06
CA HIS A 66 -2.38 7.76 -9.67
C HIS A 66 -2.38 9.10 -8.90
N PRO A 67 -1.25 9.80 -8.75
CA PRO A 67 -1.19 11.07 -8.03
C PRO A 67 -2.17 12.12 -8.54
N SER A 68 -2.33 12.26 -9.87
CA SER A 68 -3.21 13.25 -10.49
C SER A 68 -4.65 12.80 -10.72
N GLN A 69 -4.99 11.50 -10.53
CA GLN A 69 -6.36 11.00 -10.67
C GLN A 69 -7.05 10.97 -9.31
N ARG A 70 -8.29 11.44 -9.23
CA ARG A 70 -9.11 11.33 -8.02
C ARG A 70 -9.56 9.90 -7.79
N GLN A 71 -9.93 9.22 -8.87
CA GLN A 71 -10.45 7.86 -8.84
C GLN A 71 -9.39 6.87 -8.35
N VAL A 72 -9.85 5.84 -7.67
CA VAL A 72 -9.08 4.66 -7.27
C VAL A 72 -9.78 3.40 -7.77
N LEU A 73 -9.03 2.45 -8.34
CA LEU A 73 -9.61 1.23 -8.90
C LEU A 73 -9.31 0.04 -7.98
N PRO A 74 -10.27 -0.36 -7.13
CA PRO A 74 -10.06 -1.47 -6.21
C PRO A 74 -9.78 -2.77 -6.95
N MET A 75 -8.77 -3.50 -6.50
CA MET A 75 -8.48 -4.87 -6.93
C MET A 75 -9.29 -5.87 -6.09
N ALA A 76 -9.35 -7.11 -6.53
CA ALA A 76 -10.02 -8.16 -5.74
C ALA A 76 -9.34 -8.30 -4.37
N PRO A 77 -10.07 -8.21 -3.26
CA PRO A 77 -9.51 -8.23 -1.92
C PRO A 77 -9.00 -9.61 -1.52
N GLU A 78 -8.14 -9.65 -0.51
CA GLU A 78 -7.75 -10.86 0.19
C GLU A 78 -8.32 -10.85 1.60
N ILE A 79 -9.19 -11.80 1.91
CA ILE A 79 -9.82 -11.89 3.23
C ILE A 79 -8.81 -12.46 4.24
N ILE A 80 -8.77 -11.89 5.44
CA ILE A 80 -7.93 -12.31 6.55
C ILE A 80 -8.81 -13.08 7.54
N ARG A 81 -8.53 -14.38 7.74
CA ARG A 81 -9.32 -15.28 8.60
C ARG A 81 -8.47 -15.89 9.69
N ASN A 82 -9.09 -16.22 10.82
CA ASN A 82 -8.39 -16.79 11.96
C ASN A 82 -7.63 -18.08 11.64
N GLU A 83 -8.19 -18.93 10.81
CA GLU A 83 -7.65 -20.24 10.43
C GLU A 83 -6.55 -20.22 9.36
N ASP A 84 -6.29 -19.08 8.74
CA ASP A 84 -5.32 -18.98 7.65
C ASP A 84 -3.86 -18.85 8.16
N GLY A 85 -3.65 -18.72 9.46
CA GLY A 85 -2.33 -18.71 10.10
C GLY A 85 -1.86 -20.11 10.52
N THR A 86 -0.55 -20.38 10.51
CA THR A 86 0.02 -21.69 10.87
C THR A 86 0.13 -21.93 12.37
N LYS A 87 0.71 -20.98 13.12
CA LYS A 87 0.90 -21.02 14.58
C LYS A 87 0.15 -19.94 15.33
N LYS A 88 -0.25 -18.90 14.62
CA LYS A 88 -1.01 -17.74 15.09
C LYS A 88 -2.13 -17.51 14.11
N GLN A 89 -3.15 -16.76 14.52
CA GLN A 89 -4.14 -16.29 13.55
C GLN A 89 -3.47 -15.49 12.43
N ASP A 90 -4.09 -15.48 11.25
CA ASP A 90 -3.58 -14.82 10.06
C ASP A 90 -3.38 -13.32 10.27
N CYS A 91 -2.56 -12.72 9.41
CA CYS A 91 -2.19 -11.31 9.49
C CYS A 91 -2.09 -10.68 8.10
N GLU A 92 -1.97 -9.37 8.09
CA GLU A 92 -1.86 -8.55 6.90
C GLU A 92 -0.69 -8.96 5.99
N LEU A 93 0.48 -9.27 6.56
CA LEU A 93 1.65 -9.71 5.79
C LEU A 93 1.40 -11.03 5.05
N ASN A 94 0.78 -12.01 5.71
CA ASN A 94 0.43 -13.29 5.07
C ASN A 94 -0.63 -13.08 3.99
N ALA A 95 -1.64 -12.28 4.26
CA ALA A 95 -2.66 -11.92 3.28
C ALA A 95 -2.06 -11.20 2.07
N THR A 96 -1.07 -10.32 2.28
CA THR A 96 -0.37 -9.65 1.18
C THR A 96 0.36 -10.63 0.28
N LYS A 97 1.07 -11.61 0.82
CA LYS A 97 1.74 -12.63 0.00
C LYS A 97 0.75 -13.39 -0.90
N ARG A 98 -0.40 -13.78 -0.34
CA ARG A 98 -1.47 -14.42 -1.11
C ARG A 98 -2.07 -13.48 -2.16
N PHE A 99 -2.30 -12.21 -1.79
CA PHE A 99 -2.81 -11.18 -2.69
C PHE A 99 -1.88 -10.98 -3.88
N LEU A 100 -0.57 -10.80 -3.67
CA LEU A 100 0.42 -10.60 -4.74
C LEU A 100 0.45 -11.79 -5.70
N SER A 101 0.46 -13.01 -5.18
CA SER A 101 0.40 -14.23 -6.00
C SER A 101 -0.87 -14.29 -6.86
N LYS A 102 -2.05 -14.07 -6.26
CA LYS A 102 -3.34 -14.05 -6.97
C LYS A 102 -3.43 -12.89 -7.98
N LEU A 103 -2.86 -11.73 -7.63
CA LEU A 103 -2.81 -10.56 -8.51
C LEU A 103 -2.00 -10.86 -9.77
N ARG A 104 -0.81 -11.46 -9.62
CA ARG A 104 0.04 -11.87 -10.74
C ARG A 104 -0.63 -12.94 -11.60
N GLN A 105 -1.27 -13.94 -11.00
CA GLN A 105 -2.01 -14.99 -11.73
C GLN A 105 -3.15 -14.40 -12.58
N ARG A 106 -3.88 -13.42 -12.04
CA ARG A 106 -5.00 -12.78 -12.74
C ARG A 106 -4.56 -11.78 -13.80
N HIS A 107 -3.39 -11.16 -13.63
CA HIS A 107 -2.86 -10.10 -14.49
C HIS A 107 -1.39 -10.36 -14.83
N PRO A 108 -1.07 -11.44 -15.58
CA PRO A 108 0.31 -11.92 -15.77
C PRO A 108 1.23 -10.92 -16.49
N LYS A 109 0.68 -10.03 -17.30
CA LYS A 109 1.43 -9.05 -18.12
C LYS A 109 1.28 -7.61 -17.64
N LEU A 110 0.62 -7.37 -16.52
CA LEU A 110 0.45 -6.01 -15.99
C LEU A 110 1.71 -5.59 -15.24
N GLY A 111 2.35 -4.50 -15.68
CA GLY A 111 3.43 -3.86 -14.93
C GLY A 111 2.85 -3.23 -13.67
N LEU A 112 3.34 -3.64 -12.51
CA LEU A 112 2.83 -3.16 -11.22
C LEU A 112 3.98 -2.70 -10.34
N MET A 113 3.76 -1.58 -9.66
CA MET A 113 4.55 -1.14 -8.52
C MET A 113 3.67 -1.21 -7.27
N ILE A 114 4.05 -2.07 -6.34
CA ILE A 114 3.31 -2.24 -5.08
C ILE A 114 3.78 -1.17 -4.08
N CYS A 115 2.83 -0.40 -3.58
CA CYS A 115 3.10 0.63 -2.57
C CYS A 115 2.46 0.24 -1.24
N GLY A 116 3.24 0.27 -0.17
CA GLY A 116 2.81 -0.12 1.19
C GLY A 116 3.46 0.75 2.25
N ASP A 117 2.98 0.63 3.48
CA ASP A 117 3.55 1.31 4.63
C ASP A 117 4.86 0.65 5.12
N GLY A 118 5.40 1.10 6.27
CA GLY A 118 6.64 0.58 6.84
C GLY A 118 6.60 -0.90 7.22
N LEU A 119 5.42 -1.49 7.39
CA LEU A 119 5.29 -2.93 7.65
C LEU A 119 5.80 -3.78 6.46
N PHE A 120 5.70 -3.25 5.24
CA PHE A 120 6.08 -3.94 4.01
C PHE A 120 7.56 -3.76 3.64
N SER A 121 8.27 -2.81 4.22
CA SER A 121 9.67 -2.48 3.84
C SER A 121 10.71 -3.48 4.35
N HIS A 122 10.29 -4.61 4.89
CA HIS A 122 11.21 -5.65 5.38
C HIS A 122 11.51 -6.69 4.31
N GLN A 123 12.72 -7.25 4.36
CA GLN A 123 13.27 -8.18 3.36
C GLN A 123 12.30 -9.27 2.90
N PRO A 124 11.57 -10.02 3.77
CA PRO A 124 10.70 -11.11 3.30
C PRO A 124 9.53 -10.65 2.42
N MET A 125 9.09 -9.38 2.53
CA MET A 125 8.04 -8.84 1.70
C MET A 125 8.61 -8.28 0.39
N ILE A 126 9.78 -7.65 0.43
CA ILE A 126 10.52 -7.20 -0.76
C ILE A 126 10.81 -8.40 -1.66
N GLU A 127 11.38 -9.47 -1.11
CA GLU A 127 11.68 -10.71 -1.85
C GLU A 127 10.42 -11.33 -2.47
N GLU A 128 9.30 -11.38 -1.72
CA GLU A 128 8.05 -11.91 -2.26
C GLU A 128 7.51 -11.04 -3.40
N THR A 129 7.59 -9.71 -3.29
CA THR A 129 7.15 -8.80 -4.35
C THR A 129 7.97 -8.96 -5.62
N LEU A 130 9.30 -9.02 -5.49
CA LEU A 130 10.23 -9.24 -6.60
C LEU A 130 10.02 -10.63 -7.24
N LYS A 131 9.81 -11.67 -6.42
CA LYS A 131 9.49 -13.03 -6.89
C LYS A 131 8.24 -13.06 -7.77
N GLN A 132 7.26 -12.20 -7.51
CA GLN A 132 6.07 -12.06 -8.35
C GLN A 132 6.32 -11.19 -9.60
N GLY A 133 7.55 -10.71 -9.83
CA GLY A 133 7.91 -9.84 -10.96
C GLY A 133 7.21 -8.48 -10.89
N MET A 134 7.08 -7.92 -9.69
CA MET A 134 6.49 -6.60 -9.44
C MET A 134 7.55 -5.68 -8.85
N HIS A 135 7.51 -4.41 -9.22
CA HIS A 135 8.25 -3.35 -8.55
C HIS A 135 7.63 -3.04 -7.18
N TYR A 136 8.40 -2.44 -6.29
CA TYR A 136 7.90 -1.99 -5.01
C TYR A 136 8.32 -0.54 -4.70
N LEU A 137 7.52 0.12 -3.85
CA LEU A 137 7.79 1.42 -3.27
C LEU A 137 7.23 1.43 -1.84
N TYR A 138 8.05 1.03 -0.87
CA TYR A 138 7.63 0.87 0.51
C TYR A 138 8.18 1.98 1.39
N VAL A 139 7.34 2.48 2.30
CA VAL A 139 7.78 3.50 3.28
C VAL A 139 8.89 2.90 4.14
N ALA A 140 10.05 3.58 4.19
CA ALA A 140 11.18 3.18 5.02
C ALA A 140 11.32 4.14 6.20
N LYS A 141 10.86 3.70 7.38
CA LYS A 141 11.03 4.49 8.60
C LYS A 141 12.47 4.34 9.11
N PRO A 142 13.15 5.44 9.45
CA PRO A 142 14.54 5.38 9.92
C PRO A 142 14.76 4.43 11.11
N ASP A 143 13.84 4.41 12.06
CA ASP A 143 13.94 3.58 13.27
C ASP A 143 13.80 2.07 12.97
N ASP A 144 13.13 1.71 11.86
CA ASP A 144 12.96 0.30 11.42
C ASP A 144 14.16 -0.19 10.58
N HIS A 145 15.01 0.72 10.07
CA HIS A 145 16.11 0.46 9.13
C HIS A 145 17.45 1.10 9.56
N THR A 146 17.80 1.02 10.83
CA THR A 146 18.98 1.67 11.41
C THR A 146 20.26 1.33 10.67
N TYR A 147 20.47 0.07 10.30
CA TYR A 147 21.65 -0.37 9.54
C TYR A 147 21.77 0.35 8.19
N MET A 148 20.71 0.41 7.41
CA MET A 148 20.69 1.16 6.15
C MET A 148 20.90 2.66 6.37
N MET A 149 20.33 3.22 7.44
CA MET A 149 20.51 4.64 7.79
C MET A 149 21.95 4.96 8.18
N ASP A 150 22.67 4.04 8.83
CA ASP A 150 24.11 4.20 9.14
C ASP A 150 24.93 4.24 7.86
N TRP A 151 24.60 3.40 6.86
CA TRP A 151 25.21 3.48 5.53
C TRP A 151 24.96 4.84 4.87
N ILE A 152 23.72 5.32 4.87
CA ILE A 152 23.35 6.61 4.29
C ILE A 152 24.11 7.75 4.99
N ALA A 153 24.27 7.69 6.31
CA ALA A 153 24.98 8.70 7.09
C ALA A 153 26.50 8.72 6.82
N ALA A 154 27.07 7.62 6.29
CA ALA A 154 28.49 7.54 5.96
C ALA A 154 28.86 8.21 4.63
N TYR A 155 27.88 8.56 3.79
CA TYR A 155 28.15 9.32 2.56
C TYR A 155 28.35 10.80 2.90
N GLU A 156 29.44 11.39 2.42
CA GLU A 156 29.73 12.82 2.57
C GLU A 156 28.68 13.67 1.85
N GLU A 157 28.27 13.25 0.67
CA GLU A 157 27.25 13.91 -0.15
C GLU A 157 26.32 12.86 -0.79
N LEU A 158 25.02 13.14 -0.75
CA LEU A 158 24.00 12.31 -1.44
C LEU A 158 23.57 13.01 -2.72
N PRO A 159 23.28 12.26 -3.79
CA PRO A 159 22.57 12.81 -4.93
C PRO A 159 21.28 13.49 -4.45
N HIS A 160 21.05 14.69 -4.95
CA HIS A 160 19.91 15.49 -4.53
C HIS A 160 19.34 16.33 -5.67
N TYR A 161 18.07 16.72 -5.50
CA TYR A 161 17.36 17.65 -6.36
C TYR A 161 16.49 18.55 -5.49
N GLU A 162 16.48 19.86 -5.78
CA GLU A 162 15.72 20.83 -5.00
C GLU A 162 15.10 21.89 -5.92
N TYR A 163 13.87 22.30 -5.62
CA TYR A 163 13.25 23.47 -6.25
C TYR A 163 12.28 24.18 -5.30
N LYS A 164 11.95 25.44 -5.63
CA LYS A 164 10.89 26.19 -4.94
C LYS A 164 9.65 26.25 -5.81
N ASP A 165 8.50 25.99 -5.20
CA ASP A 165 7.21 26.15 -5.87
C ASP A 165 6.73 27.61 -5.88
N GLU A 166 5.63 27.87 -6.58
CA GLU A 166 5.00 29.19 -6.69
C GLU A 166 4.57 29.78 -5.33
N LYS A 167 4.37 28.91 -4.33
CA LYS A 167 4.03 29.29 -2.94
C LYS A 167 5.30 29.52 -2.08
N GLY A 168 6.49 29.55 -2.70
CA GLY A 168 7.77 29.73 -2.02
C GLY A 168 8.16 28.61 -1.06
N ARG A 169 7.55 27.43 -1.18
CA ARG A 169 7.93 26.23 -0.41
C ARG A 169 9.08 25.54 -1.12
N THR A 170 10.02 25.01 -0.34
CA THR A 170 11.16 24.26 -0.87
C THR A 170 10.83 22.75 -0.87
N HIS A 171 10.96 22.15 -2.02
CA HIS A 171 10.84 20.71 -2.25
C HIS A 171 12.25 20.14 -2.38
N SER A 172 12.68 19.32 -1.42
CA SER A 172 14.02 18.72 -1.41
C SER A 172 13.92 17.21 -1.51
N TYR A 173 14.67 16.62 -2.42
CA TYR A 173 14.76 15.20 -2.72
C TYR A 173 16.21 14.76 -2.53
N ARG A 174 16.43 13.63 -1.87
CA ARG A 174 17.74 12.98 -1.75
C ARG A 174 17.57 11.49 -1.98
N TRP A 175 18.59 10.86 -2.52
CA TRP A 175 18.53 9.40 -2.73
C TRP A 175 19.92 8.78 -2.65
N GLN A 176 19.95 7.47 -2.50
CA GLN A 176 21.12 6.63 -2.65
C GLN A 176 20.69 5.26 -3.19
N ASN A 177 21.30 4.85 -4.27
CA ASN A 177 21.06 3.53 -4.86
C ASN A 177 21.99 2.48 -4.26
N THR A 178 21.60 1.21 -4.37
CA THR A 178 22.40 0.04 -4.00
C THR A 178 22.87 0.06 -2.54
N LEU A 179 21.90 0.13 -1.62
CA LEU A 179 22.14 0.09 -0.19
C LEU A 179 21.75 -1.29 0.38
N PRO A 180 22.52 -1.86 1.31
CA PRO A 180 22.09 -3.04 2.03
C PRO A 180 20.96 -2.70 2.98
N LEU A 181 19.83 -3.41 2.88
CA LEU A 181 18.64 -3.13 3.71
C LEU A 181 18.90 -3.39 5.20
N ASN A 182 19.74 -4.40 5.51
CA ASN A 182 20.05 -4.81 6.88
C ASN A 182 21.44 -5.48 6.95
N GLY A 183 21.94 -5.78 8.17
CA GLY A 183 23.27 -6.35 8.39
C GLY A 183 23.37 -7.88 8.23
N LYS A 184 22.42 -8.53 7.55
CA LYS A 184 22.47 -9.99 7.31
C LYS A 184 23.38 -10.32 6.12
N GLU A 185 23.98 -11.50 6.13
CA GLU A 185 24.83 -12.00 5.03
C GLU A 185 24.08 -12.01 3.68
N ASN A 186 22.80 -12.40 3.67
CA ASN A 186 21.94 -12.43 2.49
C ASN A 186 20.99 -11.24 2.44
N THR A 187 21.47 -10.02 2.73
CA THR A 187 20.65 -8.83 2.67
C THR A 187 20.25 -8.51 1.24
N VAL A 188 19.03 -8.04 1.05
CA VAL A 188 18.59 -7.50 -0.23
C VAL A 188 19.15 -6.08 -0.39
N GLU A 189 19.64 -5.77 -1.59
CA GLU A 189 20.00 -4.40 -1.96
C GLU A 189 18.75 -3.63 -2.36
N VAL A 190 18.66 -2.38 -1.93
CA VAL A 190 17.54 -1.49 -2.18
C VAL A 190 18.02 -0.11 -2.62
N ASN A 191 17.18 0.62 -3.31
CA ASN A 191 17.38 2.02 -3.61
C ASN A 191 16.52 2.83 -2.63
N TRP A 192 17.12 3.78 -1.95
CA TRP A 192 16.46 4.63 -0.96
C TRP A 192 16.26 6.02 -1.51
N LEU A 193 15.10 6.65 -1.19
CA LEU A 193 14.80 8.04 -1.50
C LEU A 193 14.09 8.72 -0.33
N GLU A 194 14.38 10.00 -0.12
CA GLU A 194 13.76 10.86 0.89
C GLU A 194 13.20 12.12 0.23
N TYR A 195 12.04 12.54 0.68
CA TYR A 195 11.45 13.82 0.33
C TYR A 195 11.16 14.65 1.56
N ARG A 196 11.49 15.95 1.46
CA ARG A 196 11.22 16.95 2.48
C ARG A 196 10.53 18.15 1.85
N LEU A 197 9.46 18.63 2.49
CA LEU A 197 8.78 19.86 2.14
C LEU A 197 9.00 20.88 3.27
N THR A 198 9.58 22.02 2.92
CA THR A 198 9.87 23.11 3.86
C THR A 198 9.07 24.35 3.47
N ASN A 199 8.41 25.00 4.41
CA ASN A 199 7.65 26.22 4.14
C ASN A 199 8.59 27.44 3.98
N GLN A 200 8.02 28.61 3.66
CA GLN A 200 8.77 29.85 3.47
C GLN A 200 9.60 30.28 4.71
N GLN A 201 9.17 29.88 5.92
CA GLN A 201 9.83 30.17 7.18
C GLN A 201 10.95 29.16 7.51
N GLY A 202 11.29 28.25 6.61
CA GLY A 202 12.31 27.23 6.84
C GLY A 202 11.85 26.04 7.70
N LYS A 203 10.56 25.96 8.07
CA LYS A 203 10.01 24.85 8.86
C LYS A 203 9.64 23.68 7.96
N THR A 204 10.16 22.49 8.26
CA THR A 204 9.74 21.24 7.60
C THR A 204 8.28 20.93 7.95
N THR A 205 7.43 20.85 6.94
CA THR A 205 6.00 20.56 7.05
C THR A 205 5.66 19.13 6.68
N PHE A 206 6.52 18.47 5.90
CA PHE A 206 6.40 17.05 5.55
C PHE A 206 7.79 16.46 5.35
N LYS A 207 7.99 15.24 5.82
CA LYS A 207 9.18 14.43 5.57
C LYS A 207 8.79 12.96 5.52
N ASN A 208 9.24 12.24 4.50
CA ASN A 208 9.08 10.78 4.42
C ASN A 208 10.20 10.19 3.56
N SER A 209 10.43 8.89 3.70
CA SER A 209 11.38 8.15 2.88
C SER A 209 10.81 6.79 2.47
N TRP A 210 11.36 6.26 1.38
CA TRP A 210 10.93 5.00 0.78
C TRP A 210 12.12 4.18 0.33
N VAL A 211 11.89 2.88 0.16
CA VAL A 211 12.79 1.96 -0.54
C VAL A 211 12.09 1.38 -1.77
N THR A 212 12.86 1.15 -2.83
CA THR A 212 12.39 0.65 -4.12
C THR A 212 13.48 -0.20 -4.79
N ASP A 213 13.10 -1.02 -5.78
CA ASP A 213 14.00 -1.71 -6.70
C ASP A 213 14.33 -0.87 -7.95
N VAL A 214 13.62 0.22 -8.17
CA VAL A 214 13.85 1.12 -9.33
C VAL A 214 15.04 2.00 -9.04
N ASP A 215 15.99 2.10 -9.96
CA ASP A 215 17.11 3.04 -9.85
C ASP A 215 16.59 4.48 -9.79
N VAL A 216 16.95 5.17 -8.72
CA VAL A 216 16.51 6.56 -8.49
C VAL A 216 17.48 7.50 -9.16
N THR A 217 16.93 8.41 -9.98
CA THR A 217 17.67 9.44 -10.73
C THR A 217 17.01 10.80 -10.58
N SER A 218 17.69 11.87 -10.99
CA SER A 218 17.10 13.21 -11.08
C SER A 218 15.81 13.26 -11.91
N ASP A 219 15.71 12.41 -12.93
CA ASP A 219 14.59 12.40 -13.88
C ASP A 219 13.33 11.72 -13.33
N ASN A 220 13.48 10.76 -12.39
CA ASN A 220 12.37 9.98 -11.91
C ASN A 220 12.05 10.18 -10.40
N VAL A 221 12.93 10.80 -9.62
CA VAL A 221 12.76 10.92 -8.16
C VAL A 221 11.46 11.64 -7.76
N THR A 222 11.04 12.65 -8.52
CA THR A 222 9.78 13.37 -8.28
C THR A 222 8.58 12.46 -8.51
N THR A 223 8.59 11.68 -9.60
CA THR A 223 7.54 10.69 -9.92
C THR A 223 7.43 9.62 -8.82
N LEU A 224 8.57 9.07 -8.36
CA LEU A 224 8.59 8.07 -7.30
C LEU A 224 8.08 8.64 -5.98
N VAL A 225 8.46 9.87 -5.62
CA VAL A 225 7.94 10.53 -4.42
C VAL A 225 6.44 10.78 -4.51
N ASP A 226 5.93 11.24 -5.65
CA ASP A 226 4.49 11.45 -5.85
C ASP A 226 3.72 10.13 -5.78
N ALA A 227 4.27 9.05 -6.35
CA ALA A 227 3.74 7.70 -6.22
C ALA A 227 3.72 7.24 -4.74
N GLY A 228 4.82 7.42 -4.01
CA GLY A 228 4.90 7.04 -2.59
C GLY A 228 3.94 7.84 -1.71
N ARG A 229 3.76 9.13 -2.00
CA ARG A 229 2.78 9.99 -1.33
C ARG A 229 1.36 9.61 -1.68
N CYS A 230 1.12 9.09 -2.89
CA CYS A 230 -0.20 8.65 -3.34
C CYS A 230 -0.75 7.48 -2.50
N ARG A 231 0.09 6.72 -1.77
CA ARG A 231 -0.32 5.59 -0.92
C ARG A 231 -1.52 5.91 -0.02
N TRP A 232 -1.53 7.08 0.60
CA TRP A 232 -2.59 7.45 1.53
C TRP A 232 -4.00 7.52 0.89
N LYS A 233 -4.11 7.51 -0.44
CA LYS A 233 -5.40 7.45 -1.13
C LYS A 233 -6.15 6.14 -0.84
N ILE A 234 -5.47 5.03 -0.53
CA ILE A 234 -6.18 3.80 -0.15
C ILE A 234 -6.94 4.00 1.17
N GLU A 235 -6.39 4.77 2.09
CA GLU A 235 -7.04 5.09 3.36
C GLU A 235 -8.18 6.10 3.15
N ASN A 236 -7.93 7.20 2.41
CA ASN A 236 -8.87 8.32 2.29
C ASN A 236 -9.88 8.14 1.16
N GLU A 237 -9.45 7.80 -0.06
CA GLU A 237 -10.33 7.72 -1.23
C GLU A 237 -11.01 6.34 -1.35
N CYS A 238 -10.45 5.28 -0.73
CA CYS A 238 -11.05 3.96 -0.71
C CYS A 238 -11.73 3.69 0.64
N PHE A 239 -10.99 3.43 1.71
CA PHE A 239 -11.59 2.99 2.97
C PHE A 239 -12.46 4.04 3.65
N ASN A 240 -12.02 5.29 3.70
CA ASN A 240 -12.82 6.37 4.30
C ASN A 240 -14.12 6.59 3.51
N THR A 241 -14.06 6.56 2.18
CA THR A 241 -15.25 6.64 1.33
C THR A 241 -16.20 5.49 1.60
N LEU A 242 -15.70 4.25 1.61
CA LEU A 242 -16.49 3.06 1.90
C LEU A 242 -17.12 3.05 3.30
N LYS A 243 -16.43 3.62 4.31
CA LYS A 243 -16.91 3.64 5.69
C LYS A 243 -17.86 4.80 5.99
N ASN A 244 -17.59 5.99 5.43
CA ASN A 244 -18.17 7.25 5.90
C ASN A 244 -18.94 8.04 4.85
N GLN A 245 -18.93 7.65 3.57
CA GLN A 245 -19.56 8.39 2.47
C GLN A 245 -20.68 7.59 1.78
N GLY A 246 -21.58 6.99 2.57
CA GLY A 246 -22.84 6.39 2.08
C GLY A 246 -22.78 4.90 1.73
N TYR A 247 -21.58 4.26 1.70
CA TYR A 247 -21.49 2.82 1.45
C TYR A 247 -21.69 1.96 2.70
N HIS A 248 -21.58 2.55 3.88
CA HIS A 248 -21.81 1.89 5.18
C HIS A 248 -21.02 0.58 5.37
N LEU A 249 -19.75 0.54 4.93
CA LEU A 249 -18.91 -0.68 4.96
C LEU A 249 -18.83 -1.31 6.36
N THR A 250 -18.86 -0.51 7.41
CA THR A 250 -18.78 -0.99 8.81
C THR A 250 -20.13 -1.35 9.41
N HIS A 251 -21.23 -1.30 8.62
CA HIS A 251 -22.53 -1.76 9.10
C HIS A 251 -22.48 -3.23 9.48
N ASN A 252 -23.07 -3.56 10.63
CA ASN A 252 -23.10 -4.92 11.11
C ASN A 252 -24.23 -5.72 10.42
N TYR A 253 -23.94 -6.29 9.26
CA TYR A 253 -24.84 -7.20 8.55
C TYR A 253 -24.99 -8.57 9.22
N GLY A 254 -24.27 -8.80 10.36
CA GLY A 254 -24.14 -10.12 10.96
C GLY A 254 -23.19 -11.04 10.18
N HIS A 255 -23.06 -12.27 10.66
CA HIS A 255 -22.16 -13.25 10.03
C HIS A 255 -22.90 -14.20 9.08
N GLY A 256 -24.23 -14.35 9.24
CA GLY A 256 -25.02 -15.32 8.50
C GLY A 256 -24.61 -16.77 8.80
N ALA A 257 -25.11 -17.71 8.00
CA ALA A 257 -24.69 -19.11 8.09
C ALA A 257 -23.28 -19.32 7.53
N THR A 258 -22.92 -18.59 6.45
CA THR A 258 -21.63 -18.73 5.77
C THR A 258 -21.23 -17.42 5.11
N TYR A 259 -20.10 -16.81 5.53
CA TYR A 259 -19.41 -15.72 4.85
C TYR A 259 -20.25 -14.45 4.53
N LEU A 260 -21.37 -14.20 5.23
CA LEU A 260 -22.22 -13.05 4.92
C LEU A 260 -21.43 -11.74 5.00
N SER A 261 -20.65 -11.54 6.05
CA SER A 261 -19.83 -10.33 6.26
C SER A 261 -18.84 -10.10 5.11
N ASP A 262 -18.15 -11.17 4.68
CA ASP A 262 -17.19 -11.13 3.57
C ASP A 262 -17.89 -10.81 2.23
N ASN A 263 -19.06 -11.43 1.99
CA ASN A 263 -19.85 -11.19 0.78
C ASN A 263 -20.37 -9.76 0.72
N MET A 264 -20.84 -9.21 1.86
CA MET A 264 -21.27 -7.81 1.93
C MET A 264 -20.12 -6.84 1.67
N TYR A 265 -18.90 -7.14 2.17
CA TYR A 265 -17.72 -6.38 1.82
C TYR A 265 -17.49 -6.35 0.30
N VAL A 266 -17.50 -7.51 -0.34
CA VAL A 266 -17.26 -7.63 -1.80
C VAL A 266 -18.34 -6.90 -2.61
N LEU A 267 -19.61 -7.00 -2.21
CA LEU A 267 -20.73 -6.29 -2.87
C LEU A 267 -20.60 -4.77 -2.73
N THR A 268 -20.26 -4.30 -1.54
CA THR A 268 -20.02 -2.87 -1.29
C THR A 268 -18.84 -2.35 -2.12
N LEU A 269 -17.76 -3.14 -2.18
CA LEU A 269 -16.59 -2.82 -3.01
C LEU A 269 -16.93 -2.79 -4.49
N LEU A 270 -17.79 -3.70 -4.96
CA LEU A 270 -18.25 -3.73 -6.35
C LEU A 270 -19.08 -2.48 -6.69
N ALA A 271 -20.00 -2.08 -5.81
CA ALA A 271 -20.77 -0.84 -5.99
C ALA A 271 -19.84 0.39 -6.06
N PHE A 272 -18.86 0.46 -5.16
CA PHE A 272 -17.86 1.52 -5.18
C PHE A 272 -17.04 1.51 -6.49
N TYR A 273 -16.63 0.33 -6.97
CA TYR A 273 -15.89 0.19 -8.23
C TYR A 273 -16.70 0.73 -9.43
N PHE A 274 -18.01 0.45 -9.47
CA PHE A 274 -18.89 1.02 -10.51
C PHE A 274 -18.90 2.55 -10.46
N HIS A 275 -19.06 3.15 -9.27
CA HIS A 275 -19.04 4.61 -9.15
C HIS A 275 -17.71 5.22 -9.59
N GLN A 276 -16.57 4.57 -9.28
CA GLN A 276 -15.26 5.04 -9.73
C GLN A 276 -15.07 5.01 -11.25
N ILE A 277 -15.82 4.18 -11.97
CA ILE A 277 -15.77 4.11 -13.44
C ILE A 277 -16.67 5.18 -14.08
N PHE A 278 -17.78 5.52 -13.45
CA PHE A 278 -18.77 6.43 -14.02
C PHE A 278 -18.62 7.89 -13.55
N GLU A 279 -17.77 8.17 -12.58
CA GLU A 279 -17.37 9.52 -12.17
C GLU A 279 -16.19 10.05 -13.01
#